data_b2f9d34b8fed99c9f457da9ce3b4c73f
#
_entry.id   b2f9d34b8fed99c9f457da9ce3b4c73f
#
_cell.length_a   1.000
_cell.length_b   1.000
_cell.length_c   1.000
_cell.angle_alpha   90.00
_cell.angle_beta   90.00
_cell.angle_gamma   90.00
#
_symmetry.space_group_name_H-M   'P 1'
#
loop_
_entity.id
_entity.type
_entity.pdbx_description
1 polymer ?
#
loop_
_entity_poly.entity_id
_entity_poly.type
_entity_poly.pdbx_seq_one_letter_code
_entity_poly.pdbx_strand_id
1 'polypeptide(L)' 'MDTFLDVSGIVKRAKQALNFKKDSELASYLGVSRATLSNWCARNRIDFH' A
#
# COMPACT_ATOMS: atom_id res chain seq x y z
N MET A 1 -10.12 14.72 15.99
CA MET A 1 -9.36 14.34 14.81
C MET A 1 -9.13 12.85 14.79
N ASP A 2 -9.45 12.30 13.72
CA ASP A 2 -9.27 10.87 13.52
C ASP A 2 -7.82 10.55 13.25
N THR A 3 -7.25 9.67 14.04
CA THR A 3 -5.88 9.23 13.87
C THR A 3 -5.82 7.87 13.18
N PHE A 4 -6.94 7.37 12.78
CA PHE A 4 -7.02 6.07 12.16
C PHE A 4 -6.40 6.08 10.76
N LEU A 5 -5.50 5.16 10.52
CA LEU A 5 -4.83 5.03 9.23
C LEU A 5 -5.57 4.02 8.36
N ASP A 6 -5.98 4.46 7.19
CA ASP A 6 -6.62 3.59 6.22
C ASP A 6 -5.59 3.18 5.16
N VAL A 7 -4.82 2.17 5.46
CA VAL A 7 -3.73 1.74 4.57
C VAL A 7 -4.27 1.25 3.24
N SER A 8 -5.38 0.51 3.25
CA SER A 8 -6.00 0.06 1.99
C SER A 8 -6.36 1.24 1.11
N GLY A 9 -6.93 2.28 1.69
CA GLY A 9 -7.29 3.48 0.95
C GLY A 9 -6.06 4.21 0.43
N ILE A 10 -5.01 4.28 1.23
CA ILE A 10 -3.77 4.92 0.82
C ILE A 10 -3.15 4.17 -0.36
N VAL A 11 -3.10 2.85 -0.27
CA VAL A 11 -2.56 2.01 -1.33
C VAL A 11 -3.37 2.19 -2.61
N LYS A 12 -4.67 2.18 -2.49
CA LYS A 12 -5.55 2.36 -3.64
C LYS A 12 -5.33 3.71 -4.30
N ARG A 13 -5.23 4.77 -3.50
CA ARG A 13 -4.97 6.10 -4.03
C ARG A 13 -3.61 6.19 -4.71
N ALA A 14 -2.61 5.56 -4.11
CA ALA A 14 -1.28 5.57 -4.69
C ALA A 14 -1.27 4.89 -6.06
N LYS A 15 -1.97 3.77 -6.18
CA LYS A 15 -2.07 3.08 -7.47
C LYS A 15 -2.75 3.98 -8.50
N GLN A 16 -3.80 4.65 -8.11
CA GLN A 16 -4.52 5.54 -9.04
C GLN A 16 -3.67 6.73 -9.42
N ALA A 17 -2.99 7.33 -8.48
CA ALA A 17 -2.15 8.50 -8.73
C ALA A 17 -1.00 8.16 -9.66
N LEU A 18 -0.43 6.98 -9.53
CA LEU A 18 0.68 6.52 -10.35
C LEU A 18 0.22 5.74 -11.58
N ASN A 19 -1.10 5.61 -11.74
CA ASN A 19 -1.70 4.93 -12.88
C ASN A 19 -1.34 3.45 -12.93
N PHE A 20 -1.18 2.84 -11.77
CA PHE A 20 -0.93 1.40 -11.67
C PHE A 20 -2.26 0.66 -11.56
N LYS A 21 -2.31 -0.50 -12.17
CA LYS A 21 -3.52 -1.34 -12.16
C LYS A 21 -3.41 -2.50 -11.19
N LYS A 22 -2.20 -2.88 -10.83
CA LYS A 22 -1.98 -4.04 -9.97
C LYS A 22 -1.15 -3.67 -8.76
N ASP A 23 -1.39 -4.38 -7.67
CA ASP A 23 -0.62 -4.19 -6.45
C ASP A 23 0.85 -4.52 -6.67
N SER A 24 1.15 -5.49 -7.52
CA SER A 24 2.52 -5.85 -7.80
C SER A 24 3.30 -4.71 -8.44
N GLU A 25 2.62 -3.91 -9.24
CA GLU A 25 3.26 -2.74 -9.85
C GLU A 25 3.64 -1.71 -8.79
N LEU A 26 2.73 -1.46 -7.86
CA LEU A 26 3.00 -0.54 -6.77
C LEU A 26 4.09 -1.08 -5.84
N ALA A 27 4.05 -2.36 -5.53
CA ALA A 27 5.06 -2.97 -4.68
C ALA A 27 6.44 -2.84 -5.31
N SER A 28 6.54 -3.08 -6.60
CA SER A 28 7.80 -2.93 -7.32
C SER A 28 8.29 -1.49 -7.28
N TYR A 29 7.38 -0.55 -7.44
CA TYR A 29 7.71 0.87 -7.39
C TYR A 29 8.27 1.26 -6.02
N LEU A 30 7.68 0.72 -4.96
CA LEU A 30 8.09 1.02 -3.59
C LEU A 30 9.33 0.22 -3.16
N GLY A 31 9.71 -0.77 -3.95
CA GLY A 31 10.86 -1.60 -3.61
C GLY A 31 10.55 -2.65 -2.54
N VAL A 32 9.30 -3.08 -2.44
CA VAL A 32 8.89 -4.11 -1.51
C VAL A 32 8.24 -5.26 -2.27
N SER A 33 8.10 -6.40 -1.61
CA SER A 33 7.41 -7.52 -2.23
C SER A 33 5.90 -7.32 -2.17
N ARG A 34 5.19 -8.01 -3.05
CA ARG A 34 3.73 -7.95 -3.05
C ARG A 34 3.17 -8.49 -1.74
N ALA A 35 3.83 -9.50 -1.18
CA ALA A 35 3.42 -10.05 0.11
C ALA A 35 3.52 -9.00 1.22
N THR A 36 4.58 -8.20 1.21
CA THR A 36 4.75 -7.11 2.16
C THR A 36 3.60 -6.11 2.05
N LEU A 37 3.29 -5.72 0.82
CA LEU A 37 2.20 -4.78 0.58
C LEU A 37 0.87 -5.36 1.06
N SER A 38 0.63 -6.63 0.79
CA SER A 38 -0.57 -7.32 1.25
C SER A 38 -0.66 -7.34 2.77
N ASN A 39 0.46 -7.58 3.44
CA ASN A 39 0.51 -7.57 4.90
C ASN A 39 0.18 -6.19 5.47
N TRP A 40 0.67 -5.14 4.82
CA TRP A 40 0.35 -3.79 5.26
C TRP A 40 -1.16 -3.57 5.24
N CYS A 41 -1.81 -3.99 4.17
CA CYS A 41 -3.26 -3.84 4.05
C CYS A 41 -3.98 -4.68 5.11
N ALA A 42 -3.53 -5.91 5.32
CA ALA A 42 -4.17 -6.81 6.28
C ALA A 42 -4.05 -6.28 7.70
N ARG A 43 -2.92 -5.69 8.04
CA ARG A 43 -2.68 -5.16 9.37
C ARG A 43 -3.12 -3.71 9.52
N ASN A 44 -3.48 -3.09 8.43
CA ASN A 44 -3.84 -1.68 8.37
C ASN A 44 -2.74 -0.79 8.94
N ARG A 45 -1.50 -1.12 8.60
CA ARG A 45 -0.35 -0.33 9.03
C ARG A 45 0.81 -0.53 8.06
N ILE A 46 1.62 0.49 7.93
CA ILE A 46 2.81 0.45 7.08
C ILE A 46 4.02 0.24 7.98
N ASP A 47 4.73 -0.83 7.72
CA ASP A 47 5.83 -1.24 8.56
C ASP A 47 7.10 -1.29 7.70
N PHE A 48 7.93 -0.30 7.83
CA PHE A 48 9.19 -0.21 7.10
C PHE A 48 10.34 -0.75 7.94
N HIS A 49 11.23 -1.48 7.31
CA HIS A 49 12.42 -1.99 7.96
C HIS A 49 13.66 -1.43 7.34
#